data_eff7a92a4288501f8ff444f0c68d3d36
#
_entry.id   eff7a92a4288501f8ff444f0c68d3d36
#
_cell.length_a   1.000
_cell.length_b   1.000
_cell.length_c   1.000
_cell.angle_alpha   90.00
_cell.angle_beta   90.00
_cell.angle_gamma   90.00
#
_symmetry.space_group_name_H-M   'P 1'
#
loop_
_entity.id
_entity.type
_entity.pdbx_description
1 polymer ?
#
loop_
_entity_poly.entity_id
_entity_poly.type
_entity_poly.pdbx_seq_one_letter_code
_entity_poly.pdbx_strand_id
1 'polypeptide(L)'
;MDAEFVKGIIDRALEQYPEMFVVDWSLSPDNDIQVVVDGDRGVDLETIIALSRALEHDPQMDRDREDFSISVSSPGADAPLKLPRQYAKHVELKVTLDEGEPLVGTLSRSDDQGIVLEWTTREPKPVGKGKHTVLHTQSIPYGDIRKACVVLKF
;
A
#
# COMPACT_ATOMS: atom_id res chain seq x y z
N MET A 1 13.61 24.71 -0.45
CA MET A 1 13.55 23.42 -1.14
C MET A 1 12.33 23.39 -2.03
N ASP A 2 12.43 22.73 -3.18
CA ASP A 2 11.26 22.48 -4.01
C ASP A 2 10.92 20.99 -4.10
N ALA A 3 9.74 20.69 -4.63
CA ALA A 3 9.24 19.33 -4.67
C ALA A 3 10.08 18.43 -5.58
N GLU A 4 10.57 18.94 -6.71
CA GLU A 4 11.40 18.14 -7.62
C GLU A 4 12.73 17.75 -6.99
N PHE A 5 13.33 18.65 -6.26
CA PHE A 5 14.57 18.41 -5.52
C PHE A 5 14.37 17.31 -4.49
N VAL A 6 13.31 17.43 -3.66
CA VAL A 6 13.01 16.45 -2.62
C VAL A 6 12.68 15.07 -3.22
N LYS A 7 11.89 15.04 -4.28
CA LYS A 7 11.55 13.80 -4.97
C LYS A 7 12.81 13.11 -5.52
N GLY A 8 13.74 13.86 -6.06
CA GLY A 8 15.02 13.32 -6.54
C GLY A 8 15.85 12.69 -5.42
N ILE A 9 15.89 13.32 -4.25
CA ILE A 9 16.58 12.77 -3.08
C ILE A 9 15.92 11.47 -2.62
N ILE A 10 14.60 11.43 -2.57
CA ILE A 10 13.84 10.23 -2.19
C ILE A 10 14.12 9.10 -3.17
N ASP A 11 14.03 9.36 -4.46
CA ASP A 11 14.26 8.35 -5.50
C ASP A 11 15.68 7.78 -5.42
N ARG A 12 16.66 8.63 -5.17
CA ARG A 12 18.06 8.20 -5.02
C ARG A 12 18.25 7.30 -3.81
N ALA A 13 17.62 7.63 -2.68
CA ALA A 13 17.70 6.81 -1.48
C ALA A 13 17.10 5.41 -1.71
N LEU A 14 16.05 5.33 -2.52
CA LEU A 14 15.37 4.05 -2.80
C LEU A 14 16.08 3.19 -3.85
N GLU A 15 17.06 3.71 -4.58
CA GLU A 15 17.79 2.93 -5.59
C GLU A 15 18.44 1.67 -5.01
N GLN A 16 18.83 1.72 -3.74
CA GLN A 16 19.45 0.58 -3.04
C GLN A 16 18.43 -0.42 -2.50
N TYR A 17 17.13 -0.10 -2.60
CA TYR A 17 16.05 -0.91 -2.06
C TYR A 17 14.97 -1.16 -3.12
N PRO A 18 15.25 -2.03 -4.11
CA PRO A 18 14.32 -2.21 -5.25
C PRO A 18 12.95 -2.78 -4.86
N GLU A 19 12.83 -3.44 -3.70
CA GLU A 19 11.56 -3.94 -3.19
C GLU A 19 10.72 -2.86 -2.51
N MET A 20 11.31 -1.70 -2.23
CA MET A 20 10.67 -0.59 -1.53
C MET A 20 10.13 0.44 -2.50
N PHE A 21 9.04 1.08 -2.14
CA PHE A 21 8.43 2.13 -2.95
C PHE A 21 7.73 3.17 -2.08
N VAL A 22 7.58 4.36 -2.62
CA VAL A 22 6.89 5.47 -1.93
C VAL A 22 5.39 5.31 -2.13
N VAL A 23 4.65 5.29 -1.03
CA VAL A 23 3.18 5.31 -1.05
C VAL A 23 2.68 6.74 -1.08
N ASP A 24 3.33 7.61 -0.30
CA ASP A 24 2.96 9.02 -0.21
C ASP A 24 4.14 9.82 0.32
N TRP A 25 4.22 11.11 -0.01
CA TRP A 25 5.22 11.99 0.57
C TRP A 25 4.72 13.43 0.51
N SER A 26 5.25 14.26 1.41
CA SER A 26 4.91 15.67 1.45
C SER A 26 6.10 16.54 1.86
N LEU A 27 6.07 17.78 1.44
CA LEU A 27 7.04 18.82 1.80
C LEU A 27 6.25 20.02 2.30
N SER A 28 6.44 20.38 3.58
CA SER A 28 5.78 21.56 4.15
C SER A 28 6.54 22.84 3.80
N PRO A 29 5.92 24.03 3.97
CA PRO A 29 6.64 25.30 3.81
C PRO A 29 7.83 25.46 4.75
N ASP A 30 7.84 24.76 5.88
CA ASP A 30 8.94 24.78 6.85
C ASP A 30 10.00 23.71 6.57
N ASN A 31 9.97 23.09 5.40
CA ASN A 31 10.88 22.02 4.99
C ASN A 31 10.78 20.79 5.88
N ASP A 32 9.57 20.47 6.34
CA ASP A 32 9.28 19.19 6.97
C ASP A 32 8.92 18.18 5.88
N ILE A 33 9.79 17.18 5.71
CA ILE A 33 9.64 16.16 4.69
C ILE A 33 9.07 14.90 5.34
N GLN A 34 7.91 14.47 4.90
CA GLN A 34 7.28 13.23 5.37
C GLN A 34 7.17 12.24 4.23
N VAL A 35 7.68 11.03 4.43
CA VAL A 35 7.70 9.98 3.43
C VAL A 35 7.07 8.73 4.01
N VAL A 36 6.09 8.19 3.32
CA VAL A 36 5.48 6.91 3.65
C VAL A 36 5.94 5.90 2.62
N VAL A 37 6.62 4.85 3.06
CA VAL A 37 7.15 3.80 2.20
C VAL A 37 6.55 2.45 2.55
N ASP A 38 6.44 1.60 1.55
CA ASP A 38 6.02 0.22 1.74
C ASP A 38 6.96 -0.67 0.93
N GLY A 39 6.87 -1.96 1.11
CA GLY A 39 7.71 -2.93 0.42
C GLY A 39 6.90 -4.10 -0.08
N ASP A 40 7.39 -4.76 -1.14
CA ASP A 40 6.73 -5.92 -1.74
C ASP A 40 6.54 -7.07 -0.75
N ARG A 41 7.41 -7.14 0.26
CA ARG A 41 7.36 -8.13 1.36
C ARG A 41 7.21 -7.46 2.72
N GLY A 42 6.62 -6.25 2.73
CA GLY A 42 6.55 -5.43 3.92
C GLY A 42 7.85 -4.65 4.13
N VAL A 43 7.91 -3.92 5.23
CA VAL A 43 9.07 -3.10 5.56
C VAL A 43 9.35 -3.21 7.06
N ASP A 44 10.63 -3.36 7.42
CA ASP A 44 11.03 -3.43 8.81
C ASP A 44 11.57 -2.09 9.30
N LEU A 45 11.70 -1.97 10.62
CA LEU A 45 12.17 -0.75 11.26
C LEU A 45 13.60 -0.40 10.85
N GLU A 46 14.46 -1.40 10.70
CA GLU A 46 15.86 -1.19 10.30
C GLU A 46 15.95 -0.53 8.94
N THR A 47 15.14 -0.97 7.98
CA THR A 47 15.08 -0.38 6.64
C THR A 47 14.57 1.06 6.70
N ILE A 48 13.55 1.34 7.51
CA ILE A 48 13.03 2.69 7.70
C ILE A 48 14.11 3.61 8.24
N ILE A 49 14.86 3.18 9.26
CA ILE A 49 15.95 3.95 9.84
C ILE A 49 17.05 4.20 8.80
N ALA A 50 17.41 3.16 8.03
CA ALA A 50 18.43 3.29 7.00
C ALA A 50 18.02 4.29 5.91
N LEU A 51 16.76 4.27 5.48
CA LEU A 51 16.23 5.24 4.51
C LEU A 51 16.24 6.66 5.07
N SER A 52 15.84 6.82 6.32
CA SER A 52 15.85 8.13 6.97
C SER A 52 17.27 8.71 7.00
N ARG A 53 18.25 7.91 7.36
CA ARG A 53 19.66 8.31 7.37
C ARG A 53 20.19 8.63 5.99
N ALA A 54 19.81 7.83 4.99
CA ALA A 54 20.22 8.07 3.60
C ALA A 54 19.71 9.41 3.09
N LEU A 55 18.48 9.77 3.46
CA LEU A 55 17.91 11.08 3.10
C LEU A 55 18.63 12.22 3.82
N GLU A 56 18.86 12.09 5.13
CA GLU A 56 19.54 13.14 5.91
C GLU A 56 20.98 13.37 5.46
N HIS A 57 21.68 12.31 5.05
CA HIS A 57 23.10 12.36 4.69
C HIS A 57 23.36 12.46 3.19
N ASP A 58 22.31 12.68 2.40
CA ASP A 58 22.50 12.90 0.96
C ASP A 58 23.36 14.18 0.78
N PRO A 59 24.41 14.13 -0.08
CA PRO A 59 25.31 15.25 -0.27
C PRO A 59 24.63 16.56 -0.70
N GLN A 60 23.45 16.48 -1.29
CA GLN A 60 22.69 17.66 -1.71
C GLN A 60 21.84 18.26 -0.59
N MET A 61 21.70 17.55 0.53
CA MET A 61 20.97 18.03 1.71
C MET A 61 21.93 18.71 2.66
N ASP A 62 21.84 20.03 2.76
CA ASP A 62 22.76 20.85 3.52
C ASP A 62 22.01 21.73 4.53
N ARG A 63 22.10 21.37 5.81
CA ARG A 63 21.43 22.12 6.89
C ARG A 63 22.01 23.52 7.11
N ASP A 64 23.25 23.75 6.69
CA ASP A 64 23.87 25.06 6.80
C ASP A 64 23.27 26.06 5.81
N ARG A 65 22.78 25.54 4.68
CA ARG A 65 22.11 26.36 3.68
C ARG A 65 20.62 26.52 3.95
N GLU A 66 19.98 25.44 4.38
CA GLU A 66 18.54 25.41 4.57
C GLU A 66 18.19 24.30 5.56
N ASP A 67 17.56 24.66 6.66
CA ASP A 67 17.18 23.66 7.65
C ASP A 67 16.00 22.82 7.17
N PHE A 68 15.91 21.60 7.65
CA PHE A 68 14.86 20.66 7.26
C PHE A 68 14.66 19.60 8.36
N SER A 69 13.51 18.93 8.32
CA SER A 69 13.25 17.74 9.11
C SER A 69 12.74 16.62 8.19
N ILE A 70 13.03 15.38 8.55
CA ILE A 70 12.65 14.20 7.78
C ILE A 70 12.00 13.18 8.70
N SER A 71 10.83 12.69 8.28
CA SER A 71 10.16 11.55 8.92
C SER A 71 9.87 10.49 7.86
N VAL A 72 10.38 9.28 8.08
CA VAL A 72 10.09 8.12 7.23
C VAL A 72 9.25 7.14 8.05
N SER A 73 8.15 6.71 7.47
CA SER A 73 7.23 5.76 8.12
C SER A 73 6.68 4.76 7.11
N SER A 74 6.03 3.73 7.63
CA SER A 74 5.27 2.78 6.82
C SER A 74 3.78 2.92 7.09
N PRO A 75 2.90 2.45 6.19
CA PRO A 75 1.47 2.43 6.46
C PRO A 75 1.17 1.52 7.65
N GLY A 76 0.17 1.89 8.45
CA GLY A 76 -0.32 1.00 9.49
C GLY A 76 -0.95 -0.26 8.89
N ALA A 77 -1.04 -1.33 9.69
CA ALA A 77 -1.61 -2.61 9.25
C ALA A 77 -3.07 -2.47 8.81
N ASP A 78 -3.79 -1.51 9.36
CA ASP A 78 -5.18 -1.21 9.05
C ASP A 78 -5.35 -0.06 8.05
N ALA A 79 -4.26 0.50 7.54
CA ALA A 79 -4.32 1.60 6.59
C ALA A 79 -4.87 1.14 5.25
N PRO A 80 -5.64 2.01 4.56
CA PRO A 80 -6.12 1.68 3.21
C PRO A 80 -4.96 1.49 2.23
N LEU A 81 -5.10 0.54 1.32
CA LEU A 81 -4.16 0.34 0.23
C LEU A 81 -4.36 1.46 -0.81
N LYS A 82 -3.29 2.10 -1.23
CA LYS A 82 -3.33 3.22 -2.18
C LYS A 82 -2.81 2.88 -3.56
N LEU A 83 -1.78 2.05 -3.64
CA LEU A 83 -1.10 1.72 -4.89
C LEU A 83 -1.37 0.28 -5.30
N PRO A 84 -1.48 -0.01 -6.62
CA PRO A 84 -1.63 -1.39 -7.09
C PRO A 84 -0.56 -2.32 -6.54
N ARG A 85 0.66 -1.84 -6.39
CA ARG A 85 1.79 -2.63 -5.87
C ARG A 85 1.61 -3.11 -4.44
N GLN A 86 0.72 -2.47 -3.67
CA GLN A 86 0.43 -2.86 -2.30
C GLN A 86 -0.51 -4.07 -2.18
N TYR A 87 -1.14 -4.47 -3.28
CA TYR A 87 -2.08 -5.61 -3.29
C TYR A 87 -1.30 -6.91 -3.42
N ALA A 88 -1.24 -7.69 -2.33
CA ALA A 88 -0.52 -8.96 -2.28
C ALA A 88 -1.46 -10.14 -2.50
N LYS A 89 -1.03 -11.13 -3.28
CA LYS A 89 -1.82 -12.34 -3.54
C LYS A 89 -2.06 -13.13 -2.25
N HIS A 90 -3.19 -13.80 -2.19
CA HIS A 90 -3.61 -14.68 -1.09
C HIS A 90 -3.90 -13.95 0.22
N VAL A 91 -3.93 -12.62 0.21
CA VAL A 91 -4.31 -11.82 1.36
C VAL A 91 -5.83 -11.59 1.33
N GLU A 92 -6.46 -11.72 2.49
CA GLU A 92 -7.89 -11.41 2.61
C GLU A 92 -8.08 -9.90 2.71
N LEU A 93 -8.95 -9.36 1.86
CA LEU A 93 -9.22 -7.93 1.77
C LEU A 93 -10.69 -7.64 2.01
N LYS A 94 -10.93 -6.49 2.65
CA LYS A 94 -12.24 -5.87 2.69
C LYS A 94 -12.21 -4.68 1.73
N VAL A 95 -13.03 -4.75 0.68
CA VAL A 95 -13.06 -3.74 -0.37
C VAL A 95 -14.40 -3.02 -0.33
N THR A 96 -14.35 -1.70 -0.15
CA THR A 96 -15.53 -0.84 -0.21
C THR A 96 -15.59 -0.21 -1.60
N LEU A 97 -16.69 -0.45 -2.30
CA LEU A 97 -16.93 0.10 -3.63
C LEU A 97 -17.68 1.42 -3.54
N ASP A 98 -17.74 2.15 -4.66
CA ASP A 98 -18.51 3.40 -4.74
C ASP A 98 -20.00 3.15 -4.49
N GLU A 99 -20.50 2.00 -4.90
CA GLU A 99 -21.89 1.60 -4.69
C GLU A 99 -21.94 0.18 -4.13
N GLY A 100 -22.94 -0.07 -3.27
CA GLY A 100 -23.19 -1.40 -2.72
C GLY A 100 -22.51 -1.64 -1.39
N GLU A 101 -22.60 -2.90 -0.94
CA GLU A 101 -21.99 -3.32 0.32
C GLU A 101 -20.53 -3.68 0.13
N PRO A 102 -19.71 -3.55 1.19
CA PRO A 102 -18.33 -4.00 1.13
C PRO A 102 -18.21 -5.49 0.80
N LEU A 103 -17.21 -5.84 0.02
CA LEU A 103 -16.88 -7.22 -0.32
C LEU A 103 -15.68 -7.66 0.51
N VAL A 104 -15.76 -8.88 1.05
CA VAL A 104 -14.63 -9.50 1.74
C VAL A 104 -14.24 -10.75 0.96
N GLY A 105 -12.99 -10.85 0.57
CA GLY A 105 -12.51 -11.99 -0.19
C GLY A 105 -11.00 -12.06 -0.21
N THR A 106 -10.48 -13.14 -0.74
CA THR A 106 -9.04 -13.36 -0.91
C THR A 106 -8.61 -12.83 -2.28
N LEU A 107 -7.51 -12.10 -2.32
CA LEU A 107 -6.96 -11.59 -3.57
C LEU A 107 -6.35 -12.74 -4.35
N SER A 108 -6.94 -13.10 -5.49
CA SER A 108 -6.43 -14.16 -6.35
C SER A 108 -5.49 -13.65 -7.42
N ARG A 109 -5.74 -12.44 -7.91
CA ARG A 109 -4.92 -11.81 -8.97
C ARG A 109 -5.05 -10.30 -8.93
N SER A 110 -3.97 -9.61 -9.28
CA SER A 110 -3.97 -8.17 -9.48
C SER A 110 -3.09 -7.80 -10.66
N ASP A 111 -3.45 -6.72 -11.35
CA ASP A 111 -2.68 -6.16 -12.45
C ASP A 111 -2.77 -4.63 -12.42
N ASP A 112 -2.35 -3.96 -13.49
CA ASP A 112 -2.35 -2.50 -13.55
C ASP A 112 -3.75 -1.90 -13.61
N GLN A 113 -4.77 -2.69 -13.90
CA GLN A 113 -6.13 -2.20 -14.11
C GLN A 113 -7.06 -2.51 -12.95
N GLY A 114 -6.84 -3.59 -12.24
CA GLY A 114 -7.72 -3.98 -11.15
C GLY A 114 -7.30 -5.25 -10.45
N ILE A 115 -8.23 -5.77 -9.66
CA ILE A 115 -8.02 -6.96 -8.84
C ILE A 115 -9.12 -7.98 -9.09
N VAL A 116 -8.84 -9.25 -8.74
CA VAL A 116 -9.85 -10.30 -8.71
C VAL A 116 -9.91 -10.84 -7.28
N LEU A 117 -11.10 -10.76 -6.69
CA LEU A 117 -11.37 -11.32 -5.36
C LEU A 117 -12.11 -12.65 -5.49
N GLU A 118 -11.81 -13.57 -4.57
CA GLU A 118 -12.49 -14.85 -4.46
C GLU A 118 -13.03 -15.02 -3.04
N TRP A 119 -14.25 -15.54 -2.95
CA TRP A 119 -14.84 -15.90 -1.66
C TRP A 119 -15.76 -17.08 -1.85
N THR A 120 -16.12 -17.75 -0.75
CA THR A 120 -17.01 -18.89 -0.77
C THR A 120 -18.26 -18.61 0.06
N THR A 121 -19.36 -19.21 -0.36
CA THR A 121 -20.61 -19.21 0.39
C THR A 121 -21.13 -20.63 0.52
N ARG A 122 -21.95 -20.86 1.54
CA ARG A 122 -22.67 -22.13 1.69
C ARG A 122 -24.08 -21.92 1.20
N GLU A 123 -24.44 -22.66 0.16
CA GLU A 123 -25.74 -22.52 -0.49
C GLU A 123 -26.46 -23.83 -0.55
N PRO A 124 -27.83 -23.83 -0.62
CA PRO A 124 -28.59 -25.09 -0.77
C PRO A 124 -28.16 -25.82 -2.04
N LYS A 125 -28.05 -27.13 -1.93
CA LYS A 125 -27.76 -27.97 -3.11
C LYS A 125 -28.88 -27.87 -4.13
N PRO A 126 -28.57 -27.78 -5.45
CA PRO A 126 -29.60 -27.78 -6.49
C PRO A 126 -30.44 -29.07 -6.48
N VAL A 127 -29.86 -30.17 -6.05
CA VAL A 127 -30.52 -31.47 -5.93
C VAL A 127 -30.19 -32.09 -4.58
N GLY A 128 -31.21 -32.55 -3.87
CA GLY A 128 -31.07 -33.21 -2.57
C GLY A 128 -31.10 -32.24 -1.40
N LYS A 129 -30.78 -32.74 -0.21
CA LYS A 129 -30.77 -31.97 1.04
C LYS A 129 -29.37 -31.52 1.39
N GLY A 130 -29.29 -30.44 2.20
CA GLY A 130 -28.06 -29.91 2.71
C GLY A 130 -27.53 -28.77 1.90
N LYS A 131 -26.31 -28.33 2.23
CA LYS A 131 -25.66 -27.20 1.59
C LYS A 131 -24.33 -27.63 0.99
N HIS A 132 -23.88 -26.89 -0.03
CA HIS A 132 -22.57 -27.10 -0.62
C HIS A 132 -21.84 -25.75 -0.69
N THR A 133 -20.53 -25.81 -0.83
CA THR A 133 -19.69 -24.63 -0.95
C THR A 133 -19.69 -24.15 -2.40
N VAL A 134 -19.97 -22.86 -2.60
CA VAL A 134 -19.93 -22.20 -3.92
C VAL A 134 -18.81 -21.18 -3.93
N LEU A 135 -17.94 -21.28 -4.93
CA LEU A 135 -16.87 -20.30 -5.15
C LEU A 135 -17.39 -19.15 -5.98
N HIS A 136 -17.16 -17.95 -5.49
CA HIS A 136 -17.47 -16.71 -6.20
C HIS A 136 -16.17 -15.97 -6.55
N THR A 137 -16.15 -15.36 -7.72
CA THR A 137 -15.06 -14.50 -8.14
C THR A 137 -15.62 -13.21 -8.69
N GLN A 138 -14.91 -12.12 -8.48
CA GLN A 138 -15.30 -10.83 -9.03
C GLN A 138 -14.07 -10.02 -9.40
N SER A 139 -14.06 -9.50 -10.64
CA SER A 139 -13.05 -8.55 -11.10
C SER A 139 -13.48 -7.14 -10.72
N ILE A 140 -12.58 -6.37 -10.13
CA ILE A 140 -12.86 -5.02 -9.65
C ILE A 140 -11.79 -4.08 -10.17
N PRO A 141 -12.15 -3.13 -11.06
CA PRO A 141 -11.20 -2.09 -11.48
C PRO A 141 -10.82 -1.19 -10.30
N TYR A 142 -9.58 -0.72 -10.26
CA TYR A 142 -9.15 0.18 -9.19
C TYR A 142 -10.01 1.44 -9.09
N GLY A 143 -10.50 1.93 -10.22
CA GLY A 143 -11.36 3.11 -10.23
C GLY A 143 -12.70 2.94 -9.50
N ASP A 144 -13.16 1.70 -9.34
CA ASP A 144 -14.39 1.39 -8.61
C ASP A 144 -14.16 1.17 -7.12
N ILE A 145 -12.91 1.08 -6.68
CA ILE A 145 -12.55 0.86 -5.28
C ILE A 145 -12.48 2.20 -4.56
N ARG A 146 -13.34 2.37 -3.58
CA ARG A 146 -13.31 3.53 -2.71
C ARG A 146 -12.28 3.36 -1.60
N LYS A 147 -12.19 2.16 -1.04
CA LYS A 147 -11.26 1.82 0.04
C LYS A 147 -11.00 0.32 0.06
N ALA A 148 -9.78 -0.08 0.24
CA ALA A 148 -9.41 -1.49 0.40
C ALA A 148 -8.44 -1.62 1.57
N CYS A 149 -8.71 -2.55 2.47
CA CYS A 149 -7.87 -2.80 3.64
C CYS A 149 -7.65 -4.30 3.80
N VAL A 150 -6.48 -4.65 4.33
CA VAL A 150 -6.21 -6.04 4.72
C VAL A 150 -7.06 -6.39 5.94
N VAL A 151 -7.68 -7.57 5.90
CA VAL A 151 -8.42 -8.09 7.06
C VAL A 151 -7.42 -8.60 8.08
N LEU A 152 -7.43 -7.98 9.26
CA LEU A 152 -6.52 -8.36 10.33
C LEU A 152 -7.11 -9.54 11.09
N LYS A 153 -6.28 -10.57 11.32
CA LYS A 153 -6.65 -11.75 12.10
C LYS A 153 -5.82 -11.77 13.37
N PHE A 154 -6.48 -11.91 14.49
CA PHE A 154 -5.86 -11.94 15.80
C PHE A 154 -5.99 -13.30 16.46
#